data_dc97f081c42ea5861180004993e245f8
#
_entry.id   dc97f081c42ea5861180004993e245f8
#
_cell.length_a   1.000
_cell.length_b   1.000
_cell.length_c   1.000
_cell.angle_alpha   90.00
_cell.angle_beta   90.00
_cell.angle_gamma   90.00
#
_symmetry.space_group_name_H-M   'P 1'
#
loop_
_entity.id
_entity.type
_entity.pdbx_description
1 polymer ?
#
loop_
_entity_poly.entity_id
_entity_poly.type
_entity_poly.pdbx_seq_one_letter_code
_entity_poly.pdbx_strand_id
1 'polypeptide(L)'
;NLARMAAATDAVAAPAGNVGGYAPGSIVCRINVDANTANDDRSCVPLNRIGVGGMSQEAVNYVLYNGLQPLREQTLTQDVAAFNLSTNNLFDLWAGPVSIAVGAEWRRETVTGSVDPLFRPVVSAGVTSGTWIYGNYLPTIGAYDVKEAYLETLIPLFEGADLNGAVRVTDYSTSGTVTTWKGGVTWQVIPDIKLRGTISRDI
;
A
#
# COMPACT_ATOMS: atom_id res chain seq x y z
N ASN A 1 16.17 -7.18 15.94
CA ASN A 1 16.28 -5.76 16.36
C ASN A 1 17.73 -5.29 16.27
N LEU A 2 17.95 -4.09 15.73
CA LEU A 2 19.30 -3.56 15.46
C LEU A 2 20.09 -3.28 16.75
N ALA A 3 19.45 -2.69 17.74
CA ALA A 3 20.11 -2.37 19.02
C ALA A 3 20.53 -3.63 19.75
N ARG A 4 19.63 -4.63 19.83
CA ARG A 4 19.96 -5.92 20.44
C ARG A 4 21.01 -6.69 19.65
N MET A 5 21.00 -6.62 18.33
CA MET A 5 22.06 -7.20 17.50
C MET A 5 23.42 -6.55 17.82
N ALA A 6 23.47 -5.24 17.89
CA ALA A 6 24.70 -4.52 18.23
C ALA A 6 25.22 -4.92 19.62
N ALA A 7 24.35 -4.90 20.63
CA ALA A 7 24.71 -5.30 21.99
C ALA A 7 25.22 -6.76 22.09
N ALA A 8 24.50 -7.70 21.43
CA ALA A 8 24.88 -9.12 21.46
C ALA A 8 26.18 -9.43 20.72
N THR A 9 26.51 -8.68 19.68
CA THR A 9 27.76 -8.88 18.91
C THR A 9 28.97 -8.15 19.50
N ASP A 10 28.76 -7.17 20.38
CA ASP A 10 29.82 -6.51 21.13
C ASP A 10 30.05 -7.24 22.48
N ALA A 11 30.65 -8.43 22.38
CA ALA A 11 30.96 -9.29 23.51
C ALA A 11 32.41 -9.18 23.94
N VAL A 12 32.67 -9.22 25.25
CA VAL A 12 33.99 -9.13 25.88
C VAL A 12 34.14 -10.16 26.99
N ALA A 13 35.41 -10.45 27.35
CA ALA A 13 35.68 -11.16 28.59
C ALA A 13 35.38 -10.23 29.79
N ALA A 14 34.62 -10.70 30.76
CA ALA A 14 34.30 -9.95 31.96
C ALA A 14 35.59 -9.59 32.73
N PRO A 15 35.76 -8.31 33.16
CA PRO A 15 36.94 -7.87 33.92
C PRO A 15 37.08 -8.59 35.26
N ALA A 16 38.29 -8.51 35.84
CA ALA A 16 38.52 -8.93 37.20
C ALA A 16 37.65 -8.10 38.19
N GLY A 17 37.25 -8.67 39.29
CA GLY A 17 36.46 -7.98 40.35
C GLY A 17 34.97 -8.12 40.29
N ASN A 18 34.45 -9.12 39.56
CA ASN A 18 32.99 -9.43 39.45
C ASN A 18 32.16 -8.20 38.99
N VAL A 19 32.65 -7.42 38.04
CA VAL A 19 31.94 -6.28 37.48
C VAL A 19 30.59 -6.75 36.91
N GLY A 20 29.52 -6.04 37.24
CA GLY A 20 28.18 -6.41 36.80
C GLY A 20 27.68 -7.74 37.39
N GLY A 21 28.40 -8.37 38.35
CA GLY A 21 28.02 -9.68 38.90
C GLY A 21 28.46 -10.86 38.01
N TYR A 22 29.29 -10.64 37.01
CA TYR A 22 29.79 -11.69 36.10
C TYR A 22 31.13 -12.26 36.61
N ALA A 23 31.35 -13.56 36.45
CA ALA A 23 32.61 -14.19 36.76
C ALA A 23 33.74 -13.66 35.85
N PRO A 24 34.95 -13.33 36.40
CA PRO A 24 36.07 -12.90 35.60
C PRO A 24 36.36 -13.85 34.43
N GLY A 25 36.55 -13.29 33.24
CA GLY A 25 36.85 -14.07 32.01
C GLY A 25 35.63 -14.70 31.32
N SER A 26 34.43 -14.67 31.91
CA SER A 26 33.22 -15.10 31.19
C SER A 26 32.91 -14.16 30.03
N ILE A 27 32.41 -14.68 28.93
CA ILE A 27 32.03 -13.88 27.76
C ILE A 27 30.65 -13.25 28.02
N VAL A 28 30.59 -11.92 27.99
CA VAL A 28 29.39 -11.13 28.31
C VAL A 28 29.22 -10.00 27.31
N CYS A 29 28.02 -9.47 27.18
CA CYS A 29 27.78 -8.25 26.40
C CYS A 29 28.50 -7.08 27.07
N ARG A 30 29.25 -6.28 26.32
CA ARG A 30 30.04 -5.15 26.85
C ARG A 30 29.17 -4.14 27.61
N ILE A 31 27.96 -3.89 27.18
CA ILE A 31 27.00 -2.96 27.83
C ILE A 31 26.73 -3.27 29.31
N ASN A 32 27.01 -4.50 29.76
CA ASN A 32 26.79 -4.93 31.15
C ASN A 32 28.03 -4.83 32.03
N VAL A 33 29.18 -4.47 31.46
CA VAL A 33 30.47 -4.35 32.17
C VAL A 33 31.24 -3.09 31.81
N ASP A 34 30.64 -2.17 31.05
CA ASP A 34 31.18 -0.83 30.80
C ASP A 34 30.92 0.12 31.96
N ALA A 35 31.31 1.39 31.82
CA ALA A 35 31.16 2.38 32.88
C ALA A 35 29.73 2.99 32.93
N ASN A 36 28.88 2.72 31.93
CA ASN A 36 27.54 3.28 31.83
C ASN A 36 26.47 2.27 32.26
N THR A 37 26.12 2.28 33.53
CA THR A 37 25.11 1.37 34.05
C THR A 37 23.68 1.71 33.62
N ALA A 38 23.44 2.85 32.95
CA ALA A 38 22.12 3.24 32.47
C ALA A 38 21.69 2.49 31.20
N ASN A 39 22.63 1.89 30.48
CA ASN A 39 22.35 1.08 29.28
C ASN A 39 22.43 -0.43 29.54
N ASP A 40 22.66 -0.87 30.77
CA ASP A 40 22.71 -2.31 31.12
C ASP A 40 21.46 -3.05 30.65
N ASP A 41 21.68 -4.14 29.93
CA ASP A 41 20.63 -5.11 29.57
C ASP A 41 21.00 -6.51 30.06
N ARG A 42 20.47 -6.87 31.22
CA ARG A 42 20.73 -8.18 31.85
C ARG A 42 20.16 -9.37 31.05
N SER A 43 19.28 -9.10 30.09
CA SER A 43 18.80 -10.12 29.17
C SER A 43 19.74 -10.36 27.97
N CYS A 44 20.76 -9.50 27.80
CA CYS A 44 21.69 -9.61 26.68
C CYS A 44 22.48 -10.91 26.74
N VAL A 45 22.42 -11.68 25.66
CA VAL A 45 23.18 -12.91 25.44
C VAL A 45 24.19 -12.69 24.32
N PRO A 46 25.49 -12.90 24.56
CA PRO A 46 26.50 -12.75 23.51
C PRO A 46 26.21 -13.64 22.29
N LEU A 47 26.26 -13.03 21.10
CA LEU A 47 26.01 -13.71 19.83
C LEU A 47 27.33 -14.02 19.11
N ASN A 48 27.75 -15.29 19.13
CA ASN A 48 28.88 -15.73 18.35
C ASN A 48 28.47 -15.99 16.88
N ARG A 49 29.00 -15.22 15.94
CA ARG A 49 28.71 -15.34 14.50
C ARG A 49 29.75 -16.19 13.74
N ILE A 50 30.73 -16.74 14.44
CA ILE A 50 31.87 -17.44 13.83
C ILE A 50 31.73 -18.95 14.07
N GLY A 51 31.90 -19.72 13.01
CA GLY A 51 31.84 -21.16 13.06
C GLY A 51 30.45 -21.78 12.95
N VAL A 52 30.43 -23.06 12.60
CA VAL A 52 29.17 -23.83 12.50
C VAL A 52 28.65 -24.10 13.91
N GLY A 53 27.36 -23.74 14.15
CA GLY A 53 26.75 -23.86 15.47
C GLY A 53 27.21 -22.84 16.50
N GLY A 54 27.90 -21.77 16.06
CA GLY A 54 28.42 -20.71 16.97
C GLY A 54 27.32 -19.85 17.62
N MET A 55 26.14 -19.75 17.00
CA MET A 55 25.01 -19.01 17.56
C MET A 55 24.18 -19.91 18.48
N SER A 56 24.06 -19.55 19.75
CA SER A 56 23.15 -20.24 20.64
C SER A 56 21.68 -19.82 20.38
N GLN A 57 20.73 -20.69 20.70
CA GLN A 57 19.30 -20.38 20.56
C GLN A 57 18.90 -19.20 21.45
N GLU A 58 19.50 -19.07 22.64
CA GLU A 58 19.25 -17.96 23.58
C GLU A 58 19.70 -16.63 22.98
N ALA A 59 20.86 -16.59 22.32
CA ALA A 59 21.35 -15.37 21.67
C ALA A 59 20.46 -14.99 20.48
N VAL A 60 20.02 -15.96 19.68
CA VAL A 60 19.04 -15.75 18.59
C VAL A 60 17.72 -15.24 19.15
N ASN A 61 17.19 -15.86 20.21
CA ASN A 61 15.96 -15.42 20.85
C ASN A 61 16.07 -14.00 21.42
N TYR A 62 17.19 -13.65 22.03
CA TYR A 62 17.43 -12.29 22.50
C TYR A 62 17.33 -11.27 21.36
N VAL A 63 18.06 -11.49 20.24
CA VAL A 63 18.08 -10.56 19.10
C VAL A 63 16.72 -10.44 18.40
N LEU A 64 15.97 -11.56 18.32
CA LEU A 64 14.69 -11.65 17.64
C LEU A 64 13.46 -11.51 18.58
N TYR A 65 13.65 -11.09 19.83
CA TYR A 65 12.54 -11.03 20.81
C TYR A 65 11.73 -12.32 20.90
N ASN A 66 12.42 -13.48 21.03
CA ASN A 66 11.83 -14.81 21.04
C ASN A 66 11.06 -15.16 19.75
N GLY A 67 11.56 -14.72 18.61
CA GLY A 67 10.98 -15.03 17.31
C GLY A 67 9.80 -14.15 16.89
N LEU A 68 9.61 -13.00 17.56
CA LEU A 68 8.62 -12.01 17.12
C LEU A 68 8.93 -11.54 15.70
N GLN A 69 7.91 -11.50 14.86
CA GLN A 69 8.00 -11.01 13.49
C GLN A 69 7.29 -9.68 13.34
N PRO A 70 7.90 -8.71 12.62
CA PRO A 70 7.23 -7.47 12.28
C PRO A 70 5.96 -7.74 11.49
N LEU A 71 4.83 -7.25 11.99
CA LEU A 71 3.52 -7.41 11.37
C LEU A 71 2.85 -6.05 11.22
N ARG A 72 2.20 -5.86 10.09
CA ARG A 72 1.25 -4.78 9.83
C ARG A 72 -0.06 -5.40 9.37
N GLU A 73 -1.12 -5.13 10.07
CA GLU A 73 -2.48 -5.50 9.68
C GLU A 73 -3.14 -4.32 9.00
N GLN A 74 -3.79 -4.56 7.86
CA GLN A 74 -4.53 -3.54 7.12
C GLN A 74 -5.89 -4.08 6.71
N THR A 75 -6.90 -3.24 6.91
CA THR A 75 -8.26 -3.48 6.41
C THR A 75 -8.55 -2.44 5.33
N LEU A 76 -8.88 -2.91 4.14
CA LEU A 76 -9.40 -2.08 3.05
C LEU A 76 -10.90 -2.34 2.96
N THR A 77 -11.68 -1.26 2.92
CA THR A 77 -13.12 -1.33 2.74
C THR A 77 -13.51 -0.50 1.54
N GLN A 78 -14.41 -1.04 0.72
CA GLN A 78 -14.99 -0.33 -0.41
C GLN A 78 -16.51 -0.40 -0.30
N ASP A 79 -17.15 0.76 -0.28
CA ASP A 79 -18.59 0.93 -0.37
C ASP A 79 -18.93 1.50 -1.74
N VAL A 80 -19.87 0.88 -2.46
CA VAL A 80 -20.26 1.30 -3.81
C VAL A 80 -21.78 1.36 -3.89
N ALA A 81 -22.29 2.46 -4.44
CA ALA A 81 -23.67 2.60 -4.86
C ALA A 81 -23.68 3.06 -6.32
N ALA A 82 -24.30 2.28 -7.21
CA ALA A 82 -24.34 2.58 -8.63
C ALA A 82 -25.77 2.43 -9.18
N PHE A 83 -26.09 3.29 -10.14
CA PHE A 83 -27.30 3.27 -10.90
C PHE A 83 -26.99 3.36 -12.40
N ASN A 84 -27.60 2.49 -13.19
CA ASN A 84 -27.46 2.48 -14.65
C ASN A 84 -28.82 2.28 -15.30
N LEU A 85 -29.08 3.05 -16.33
CA LEU A 85 -30.27 2.94 -17.16
C LEU A 85 -29.88 3.01 -18.62
N SER A 86 -30.37 2.09 -19.45
CA SER A 86 -30.09 2.09 -20.89
C SER A 86 -31.31 1.65 -21.69
N THR A 87 -31.41 2.15 -22.91
CA THR A 87 -32.35 1.71 -23.90
C THR A 87 -31.72 1.74 -25.28
N ASN A 88 -32.10 0.75 -26.11
CA ASN A 88 -31.67 0.69 -27.51
C ASN A 88 -32.60 1.45 -28.45
N ASN A 89 -33.75 1.89 -27.95
CA ASN A 89 -34.72 2.70 -28.69
C ASN A 89 -35.30 3.76 -27.75
N LEU A 90 -34.68 4.93 -27.72
CA LEU A 90 -35.19 6.09 -27.02
C LEU A 90 -36.28 6.79 -27.84
N PHE A 91 -36.00 6.95 -29.15
CA PHE A 91 -36.88 7.40 -30.20
C PHE A 91 -36.30 7.05 -31.57
N ASP A 92 -37.13 7.02 -32.61
CA ASP A 92 -36.71 6.72 -33.97
C ASP A 92 -36.31 7.99 -34.72
N LEU A 93 -35.17 7.94 -35.41
CA LEU A 93 -34.75 8.86 -36.43
C LEU A 93 -34.96 8.28 -37.82
N TRP A 94 -34.67 9.04 -38.86
CA TRP A 94 -34.77 8.61 -40.26
C TRP A 94 -33.92 7.38 -40.61
N ALA A 95 -32.84 7.14 -39.88
CA ALA A 95 -31.88 6.06 -40.11
C ALA A 95 -32.04 4.91 -39.09
N GLY A 96 -32.92 5.03 -38.11
CA GLY A 96 -33.17 4.01 -37.10
C GLY A 96 -33.23 4.56 -35.67
N PRO A 97 -33.32 3.67 -34.68
CA PRO A 97 -33.49 4.06 -33.28
C PRO A 97 -32.25 4.63 -32.66
N VAL A 98 -32.41 5.66 -31.84
CA VAL A 98 -31.35 6.22 -31.00
C VAL A 98 -31.23 5.41 -29.71
N SER A 99 -30.00 4.96 -29.40
CA SER A 99 -29.69 4.31 -28.15
C SER A 99 -29.04 5.28 -27.16
N ILE A 100 -29.36 5.12 -25.89
CA ILE A 100 -28.79 5.92 -24.80
C ILE A 100 -28.49 5.04 -23.60
N ALA A 101 -27.39 5.36 -22.90
CA ALA A 101 -27.09 4.85 -21.57
C ALA A 101 -26.68 6.00 -20.65
N VAL A 102 -27.23 6.00 -19.46
CA VAL A 102 -26.87 6.96 -18.40
C VAL A 102 -26.57 6.21 -17.12
N GLY A 103 -25.65 6.68 -16.35
CA GLY A 103 -25.35 6.10 -15.06
C GLY A 103 -24.70 7.10 -14.11
N ALA A 104 -24.78 6.74 -12.83
CA ALA A 104 -24.13 7.43 -11.74
C ALA A 104 -23.59 6.41 -10.75
N GLU A 105 -22.43 6.69 -10.21
CA GLU A 105 -21.76 5.90 -9.19
C GLU A 105 -21.23 6.79 -8.07
N TRP A 106 -21.36 6.31 -6.86
CA TRP A 106 -20.63 6.79 -5.70
C TRP A 106 -19.82 5.62 -5.14
N ARG A 107 -18.55 5.87 -4.91
CA ARG A 107 -17.65 4.89 -4.31
C ARG A 107 -16.85 5.57 -3.21
N ARG A 108 -16.73 4.90 -2.09
CA ARG A 108 -15.85 5.27 -0.98
C ARG A 108 -14.87 4.14 -0.72
N GLU A 109 -13.61 4.49 -0.66
CA GLU A 109 -12.56 3.56 -0.26
C GLU A 109 -11.90 4.06 1.03
N THR A 110 -11.71 3.14 1.96
CA THR A 110 -11.03 3.41 3.22
C THR A 110 -9.94 2.38 3.47
N VAL A 111 -8.86 2.82 4.06
CA VAL A 111 -7.81 1.96 4.57
C VAL A 111 -7.54 2.30 6.03
N THR A 112 -7.55 1.29 6.89
CA THR A 112 -7.09 1.40 8.27
C THR A 112 -6.04 0.33 8.52
N GLY A 113 -4.94 0.72 9.13
CA GLY A 113 -3.86 -0.21 9.42
C GLY A 113 -3.24 0.04 10.78
N SER A 114 -2.98 -1.03 11.52
CA SER A 114 -2.31 -1.00 12.80
C SER A 114 -0.94 -1.65 12.74
N VAL A 115 -0.05 -1.18 13.59
CA VAL A 115 1.30 -1.71 13.75
C VAL A 115 1.63 -1.67 15.24
N ASP A 116 2.13 -2.77 15.78
CA ASP A 116 2.63 -2.79 17.15
C ASP A 116 3.74 -1.74 17.31
N PRO A 117 3.73 -0.94 18.38
CA PRO A 117 4.76 0.07 18.65
C PRO A 117 6.20 -0.44 18.55
N LEU A 118 6.44 -1.71 18.92
CA LEU A 118 7.76 -2.34 18.85
C LEU A 118 8.33 -2.35 17.42
N PHE A 119 7.47 -2.40 16.39
CA PHE A 119 7.87 -2.46 14.98
C PHE A 119 7.76 -1.11 14.26
N ARG A 120 7.40 -0.05 14.97
CA ARG A 120 7.36 1.30 14.37
C ARG A 120 8.75 1.89 14.32
N PRO A 121 9.08 2.64 13.27
CA PRO A 121 10.30 3.44 13.25
C PRO A 121 10.24 4.53 14.32
N VAL A 122 11.38 4.87 14.85
CA VAL A 122 11.53 6.00 15.80
C VAL A 122 11.77 7.28 15.01
N VAL A 123 11.02 8.34 15.34
CA VAL A 123 11.22 9.68 14.79
C VAL A 123 11.87 10.54 15.87
N SER A 124 13.08 11.02 15.60
CA SER A 124 13.80 11.91 16.50
C SER A 124 14.40 13.06 15.70
N ALA A 125 14.18 14.29 16.12
CA ALA A 125 14.65 15.51 15.46
C ALA A 125 14.35 15.54 13.94
N GLY A 126 13.20 15.05 13.52
CA GLY A 126 12.77 14.99 12.11
C GLY A 126 13.41 13.85 11.30
N VAL A 127 14.25 13.05 11.90
CA VAL A 127 14.85 11.88 11.26
C VAL A 127 14.10 10.63 11.67
N THR A 128 13.65 9.87 10.68
CA THR A 128 13.02 8.57 10.90
C THR A 128 14.06 7.48 10.79
N SER A 129 14.23 6.69 11.86
CA SER A 129 15.16 5.56 11.90
C SER A 129 14.44 4.27 12.25
N GLY A 130 14.74 3.21 11.50
CA GLY A 130 14.21 1.87 11.78
C GLY A 130 14.95 1.23 12.95
N THR A 131 14.20 0.59 13.84
CA THR A 131 14.74 -0.19 14.95
C THR A 131 15.02 -1.65 14.57
N TRP A 132 14.51 -2.08 13.41
CA TRP A 132 14.67 -3.41 12.83
C TRP A 132 15.40 -3.33 11.50
N ILE A 133 16.02 -4.44 11.07
CA ILE A 133 16.67 -4.54 9.74
C ILE A 133 15.60 -4.43 8.64
N TYR A 134 14.40 -4.94 8.90
CA TYR A 134 13.22 -4.88 8.01
C TYR A 134 11.95 -4.84 8.85
N GLY A 135 10.83 -4.49 8.22
CA GLY A 135 9.55 -4.47 8.91
C GLY A 135 9.33 -3.25 9.81
N ASN A 136 9.97 -2.13 9.47
CA ASN A 136 9.73 -0.85 10.15
C ASN A 136 8.49 -0.21 9.53
N TYR A 137 7.30 -0.60 9.99
CA TYR A 137 6.03 -0.19 9.42
C TYR A 137 5.43 1.00 10.16
N LEU A 138 4.76 1.86 9.41
CA LEU A 138 3.87 2.89 9.97
C LEU A 138 2.41 2.43 9.88
N PRO A 139 1.56 2.82 10.85
CA PRO A 139 0.12 2.71 10.70
C PRO A 139 -0.34 3.45 9.44
N THR A 140 -1.35 2.91 8.76
CA THR A 140 -1.91 3.50 7.57
C THR A 140 -3.36 3.88 7.84
N ILE A 141 -3.73 5.13 7.56
CA ILE A 141 -5.11 5.60 7.66
C ILE A 141 -5.36 6.50 6.45
N GLY A 142 -6.43 6.23 5.73
CA GLY A 142 -6.81 7.05 4.59
C GLY A 142 -8.22 6.71 4.12
N ALA A 143 -8.84 7.67 3.46
CA ALA A 143 -10.12 7.50 2.79
C ALA A 143 -10.22 8.47 1.63
N TYR A 144 -10.92 8.07 0.58
CA TYR A 144 -11.34 8.97 -0.50
C TYR A 144 -12.69 8.55 -1.05
N ASP A 145 -13.39 9.52 -1.61
CA ASP A 145 -14.67 9.33 -2.27
C ASP A 145 -14.51 9.65 -3.77
N VAL A 146 -15.23 8.90 -4.58
CA VAL A 146 -15.38 9.14 -6.03
C VAL A 146 -16.87 9.26 -6.32
N LYS A 147 -17.25 10.29 -7.06
CA LYS A 147 -18.60 10.47 -7.60
C LYS A 147 -18.49 10.58 -9.11
N GLU A 148 -19.28 9.79 -9.79
CA GLU A 148 -19.21 9.70 -11.23
C GLU A 148 -20.59 9.75 -11.85
N ALA A 149 -20.71 10.43 -12.98
CA ALA A 149 -21.89 10.37 -13.83
C ALA A 149 -21.45 10.28 -15.28
N TYR A 150 -22.17 9.50 -16.06
CA TYR A 150 -21.89 9.35 -17.48
C TYR A 150 -23.15 9.33 -18.34
N LEU A 151 -22.97 9.71 -19.59
CA LEU A 151 -23.94 9.60 -20.66
C LEU A 151 -23.23 9.00 -21.88
N GLU A 152 -23.84 7.99 -22.47
CA GLU A 152 -23.42 7.39 -23.73
C GLU A 152 -24.57 7.39 -24.73
N THR A 153 -24.28 7.54 -26.01
CA THR A 153 -25.30 7.51 -27.07
C THR A 153 -24.77 6.86 -28.33
N LEU A 154 -25.67 6.17 -29.04
CA LEU A 154 -25.48 5.71 -30.41
C LEU A 154 -26.60 6.27 -31.26
N ILE A 155 -26.23 7.04 -32.28
CA ILE A 155 -27.15 7.76 -33.17
C ILE A 155 -26.91 7.25 -34.58
N PRO A 156 -27.88 6.60 -35.21
CA PRO A 156 -27.78 6.23 -36.62
C PRO A 156 -27.86 7.48 -37.50
N LEU A 157 -26.89 7.65 -38.40
CA LEU A 157 -26.80 8.80 -39.29
C LEU A 157 -27.48 8.52 -40.64
N PHE A 158 -27.16 7.39 -41.23
CA PHE A 158 -27.74 6.84 -42.45
C PHE A 158 -27.46 5.33 -42.51
N GLU A 159 -27.98 4.63 -43.51
CA GLU A 159 -27.81 3.20 -43.63
C GLU A 159 -26.32 2.77 -43.55
N GLY A 160 -25.99 1.94 -42.56
CA GLY A 160 -24.67 1.45 -42.31
C GLY A 160 -23.74 2.43 -41.58
N ALA A 161 -24.19 3.63 -41.17
CA ALA A 161 -23.36 4.61 -40.48
C ALA A 161 -23.95 5.05 -39.12
N ASP A 162 -23.14 4.95 -38.09
CA ASP A 162 -23.47 5.32 -36.72
C ASP A 162 -22.48 6.33 -36.14
N LEU A 163 -23.01 7.28 -35.40
CA LEU A 163 -22.27 8.16 -34.51
C LEU A 163 -22.37 7.62 -33.09
N ASN A 164 -21.25 7.44 -32.42
CA ASN A 164 -21.20 7.15 -30.99
C ASN A 164 -20.61 8.33 -30.23
N GLY A 165 -21.20 8.64 -29.09
CA GLY A 165 -20.75 9.70 -28.20
C GLY A 165 -20.77 9.21 -26.75
N ALA A 166 -19.80 9.66 -25.97
CA ALA A 166 -19.75 9.42 -24.54
C ALA A 166 -19.18 10.63 -23.80
N VAL A 167 -19.72 10.94 -22.65
CA VAL A 167 -19.18 11.92 -21.72
C VAL A 167 -19.26 11.35 -20.30
N ARG A 168 -18.20 11.58 -19.52
CA ARG A 168 -18.12 11.16 -18.14
C ARG A 168 -17.52 12.28 -17.32
N VAL A 169 -18.16 12.57 -16.20
CA VAL A 169 -17.67 13.50 -15.19
C VAL A 169 -17.40 12.72 -13.92
N THR A 170 -16.16 12.80 -13.44
CA THR A 170 -15.72 12.10 -12.23
C THR A 170 -15.15 13.13 -11.26
N ASP A 171 -15.67 13.15 -10.04
CA ASP A 171 -15.19 13.98 -8.93
C ASP A 171 -14.49 13.12 -7.89
N TYR A 172 -13.21 13.36 -7.73
CA TYR A 172 -12.36 12.72 -6.71
C TYR A 172 -12.20 13.66 -5.52
N SER A 173 -12.50 13.21 -4.33
CA SER A 173 -12.33 14.01 -3.10
C SER A 173 -10.88 14.47 -2.85
N THR A 174 -9.91 13.81 -3.50
CA THR A 174 -8.47 14.08 -3.34
C THR A 174 -7.87 14.95 -4.45
N SER A 175 -8.38 14.87 -5.68
CA SER A 175 -7.78 15.51 -6.87
C SER A 175 -8.75 16.40 -7.66
N GLY A 176 -10.02 16.47 -7.22
CA GLY A 176 -11.02 17.31 -7.87
C GLY A 176 -11.71 16.65 -9.05
N THR A 177 -12.36 17.47 -9.86
CA THR A 177 -13.25 17.01 -10.93
C THR A 177 -12.55 16.91 -12.27
N VAL A 178 -12.77 15.80 -12.96
CA VAL A 178 -12.27 15.53 -14.32
C VAL A 178 -13.43 15.22 -15.24
N THR A 179 -13.38 15.74 -16.48
CA THR A 179 -14.33 15.41 -17.53
C THR A 179 -13.60 14.74 -18.68
N THR A 180 -14.05 13.55 -19.02
CA THR A 180 -13.61 12.79 -20.18
C THR A 180 -14.73 12.68 -21.20
N TRP A 181 -14.38 12.60 -22.47
CA TRP A 181 -15.35 12.43 -23.54
C TRP A 181 -14.76 11.68 -24.73
N LYS A 182 -15.65 11.07 -25.50
CA LYS A 182 -15.32 10.33 -26.71
C LYS A 182 -16.39 10.60 -27.76
N GLY A 183 -15.98 10.83 -28.99
CA GLY A 183 -16.85 10.85 -30.17
C GLY A 183 -16.27 9.97 -31.25
N GLY A 184 -17.11 9.23 -31.94
CA GLY A 184 -16.66 8.34 -32.99
C GLY A 184 -17.73 8.09 -34.04
N VAL A 185 -17.29 7.81 -35.27
CA VAL A 185 -18.14 7.40 -36.39
C VAL A 185 -17.71 6.01 -36.83
N THR A 186 -18.68 5.18 -37.08
CA THR A 186 -18.48 3.88 -37.71
C THR A 186 -19.34 3.83 -38.97
N TRP A 187 -18.75 3.45 -40.09
CA TRP A 187 -19.46 3.37 -41.36
C TRP A 187 -19.12 2.07 -42.11
N GLN A 188 -20.14 1.26 -42.33
CA GLN A 188 -20.09 0.07 -43.18
C GLN A 188 -20.31 0.50 -44.64
N VAL A 189 -19.21 0.76 -45.33
CA VAL A 189 -19.26 1.29 -46.73
C VAL A 189 -19.82 0.24 -47.68
N ILE A 190 -19.36 -0.99 -47.54
CA ILE A 190 -19.83 -2.19 -48.25
C ILE A 190 -19.75 -3.37 -47.28
N PRO A 191 -20.36 -4.53 -47.54
CA PRO A 191 -20.35 -5.67 -46.58
C PRO A 191 -18.98 -6.07 -46.10
N ASP A 192 -17.94 -5.91 -46.91
CA ASP A 192 -16.58 -6.32 -46.58
C ASP A 192 -15.67 -5.18 -46.05
N ILE A 193 -16.14 -3.91 -46.08
CA ILE A 193 -15.33 -2.77 -45.67
C ILE A 193 -16.06 -1.91 -44.65
N LYS A 194 -15.46 -1.81 -43.45
CA LYS A 194 -15.93 -0.97 -42.36
C LYS A 194 -14.87 0.07 -42.00
N LEU A 195 -15.25 1.33 -42.01
CA LEU A 195 -14.42 2.44 -41.54
C LEU A 195 -14.79 2.86 -40.13
N ARG A 196 -13.81 3.28 -39.34
CA ARG A 196 -14.00 3.82 -38.00
C ARG A 196 -13.07 4.99 -37.76
N GLY A 197 -13.63 6.09 -37.29
CA GLY A 197 -12.86 7.25 -36.79
C GLY A 197 -13.29 7.56 -35.37
N THR A 198 -12.32 7.87 -34.49
CA THR A 198 -12.61 8.18 -33.09
C THR A 198 -11.71 9.32 -32.63
N ILE A 199 -12.27 10.23 -31.82
CA ILE A 199 -11.55 11.25 -31.08
C ILE A 199 -11.98 11.20 -29.62
N SER A 200 -11.04 11.32 -28.67
CA SER A 200 -11.31 11.31 -27.25
C SER A 200 -10.42 12.28 -26.49
N ARG A 201 -10.90 12.65 -25.30
CA ARG A 201 -10.11 13.26 -24.25
C ARG A 201 -10.18 12.36 -23.03
N ASP A 202 -9.06 11.79 -22.68
CA ASP A 202 -8.87 10.95 -21.49
C ASP A 202 -8.17 11.74 -20.36
N ILE A 203 -8.02 11.12 -19.18
CA ILE A 203 -7.32 11.72 -18.03
C ILE A 203 -5.82 11.54 -18.20
#